data_1b4535958dd27f0b79a2bb0c3264d4d2
#
_entry.id   1b4535958dd27f0b79a2bb0c3264d4d2
#
_cell.length_a   1.000
_cell.length_b   1.000
_cell.length_c   1.000
_cell.angle_alpha   90.00
_cell.angle_beta   90.00
_cell.angle_gamma   90.00
#
_symmetry.space_group_name_H-M   'P 1'
#
loop_
_entity.id
_entity.type
_entity.pdbx_description
1 polymer ?
#
loop_
_entity_poly.entity_id
_entity_poly.type
_entity_poly.pdbx_seq_one_letter_code
_entity_poly.pdbx_strand_id
1 'polypeptide(L)'
;MEAIATAKFVKGSPQKARLVIDLIRGKNAEEALGILKFSHRRAARIIQKVLLSAIANAEQKSTTVTMEDLVISEAQVNIGPTKSRFRMRPAPMGRAFRERRRQSHITIRVSDNKE
;
A
#
# COMPACT_ATOMS: atom_id res chain seq x y z
N MET A 1 -8.97 18.88 5.19
CA MET A 1 -9.70 17.62 5.08
C MET A 1 -8.71 16.49 4.82
N GLU A 2 -8.91 15.36 5.47
CA GLU A 2 -8.07 14.18 5.29
C GLU A 2 -8.94 12.96 5.06
N ALA A 3 -8.46 12.04 4.25
CA ALA A 3 -9.11 10.76 4.06
C ALA A 3 -8.05 9.66 4.09
N ILE A 4 -8.44 8.49 4.56
CA ILE A 4 -7.53 7.38 4.75
C ILE A 4 -8.12 6.12 4.12
N ALA A 5 -7.27 5.27 3.60
CA ALA A 5 -7.64 3.93 3.16
C ALA A 5 -6.56 2.95 3.59
N THR A 6 -6.99 1.77 4.00
CA THR A 6 -6.10 0.73 4.48
C THR A 6 -6.44 -0.60 3.83
N ALA A 7 -5.44 -1.29 3.31
CA ALA A 7 -5.56 -2.67 2.87
C ALA A 7 -4.83 -3.56 3.88
N LYS A 8 -5.56 -4.46 4.50
CA LYS A 8 -5.00 -5.38 5.49
C LYS A 8 -4.76 -6.76 4.89
N PHE A 9 -3.78 -7.46 5.44
CA PHE A 9 -3.49 -8.85 5.06
C PHE A 9 -3.14 -9.02 3.57
N VAL A 10 -2.43 -8.04 3.03
CA VAL A 10 -1.95 -8.08 1.65
C VAL A 10 -0.78 -9.07 1.56
N LYS A 11 -0.84 -10.00 0.62
CA LYS A 11 0.24 -10.96 0.39
C LYS A 11 1.46 -10.25 -0.16
N GLY A 12 2.60 -10.54 0.40
CA GLY A 12 3.87 -10.03 -0.09
C GLY A 12 4.76 -9.48 1.01
N SER A 13 6.00 -9.21 0.65
CA SER A 13 7.00 -8.68 1.57
C SER A 13 6.76 -7.19 1.84
N PRO A 14 6.72 -6.76 3.11
CA PRO A 14 6.63 -5.33 3.43
C PRO A 14 7.79 -4.52 2.86
N GLN A 15 8.99 -5.09 2.83
CA GLN A 15 10.16 -4.41 2.29
C GLN A 15 10.00 -4.06 0.82
N LYS A 16 9.48 -4.98 0.02
CA LYS A 16 9.24 -4.74 -1.41
C LYS A 16 8.14 -3.70 -1.63
N ALA A 17 7.09 -3.73 -0.81
CA ALA A 17 6.03 -2.73 -0.88
C ALA A 17 6.53 -1.35 -0.48
N ARG A 18 7.44 -1.26 0.48
CA ARG A 18 8.02 0.02 0.91
C ARG A 18 8.82 0.69 -0.19
N LEU A 19 9.48 -0.07 -1.04
CA LEU A 19 10.21 0.49 -2.18
C LEU A 19 9.27 1.25 -3.11
N VAL A 20 8.06 0.75 -3.32
CA VAL A 20 7.05 1.42 -4.15
C VAL A 20 6.44 2.60 -3.43
N ILE A 21 6.11 2.44 -2.15
CA ILE A 21 5.51 3.50 -1.32
C ILE A 21 6.43 4.73 -1.24
N ASP A 22 7.73 4.52 -1.14
CA ASP A 22 8.68 5.62 -1.07
C ASP A 22 8.68 6.48 -2.33
N LEU A 23 8.31 5.91 -3.47
CA LEU A 23 8.22 6.65 -4.74
C LEU A 23 7.03 7.62 -4.77
N ILE A 24 5.97 7.35 -4.01
CA ILE A 24 4.74 8.15 -4.06
C ILE A 24 4.53 9.03 -2.83
N ARG A 25 5.34 8.84 -1.78
CA ARG A 25 5.17 9.60 -0.53
C ARG A 25 5.41 11.08 -0.77
N GLY A 26 4.47 11.92 -0.35
CA GLY A 26 4.57 13.37 -0.49
C GLY A 26 4.19 13.90 -1.87
N LYS A 27 3.79 13.04 -2.78
CA LYS A 27 3.41 13.46 -4.13
C LYS A 27 1.93 13.72 -4.25
N ASN A 28 1.56 14.49 -5.27
CA ASN A 28 0.16 14.69 -5.63
C ASN A 28 -0.47 13.36 -6.03
N ALA A 29 -1.75 13.18 -5.74
CA ALA A 29 -2.44 11.91 -5.99
C ALA A 29 -2.44 11.53 -7.47
N GLU A 30 -2.64 12.50 -8.37
CA GLU A 30 -2.63 12.26 -9.80
C GLU A 30 -1.26 11.80 -10.28
N GLU A 31 -0.20 12.47 -9.83
CA GLU A 31 1.18 12.11 -10.14
C GLU A 31 1.52 10.71 -9.60
N ALA A 32 1.10 10.42 -8.37
CA ALA A 32 1.31 9.12 -7.75
C ALA A 32 0.63 7.99 -8.54
N LEU A 33 -0.59 8.21 -9.01
CA LEU A 33 -1.29 7.22 -9.84
C LEU A 33 -0.53 6.93 -11.12
N GLY A 34 0.03 7.97 -11.74
CA GLY A 34 0.86 7.80 -12.93
C GLY A 34 2.09 6.95 -12.67
N ILE A 35 2.78 7.22 -11.57
CA ILE A 35 3.97 6.45 -11.16
C ILE A 35 3.61 4.98 -10.94
N LEU A 36 2.50 4.71 -10.23
CA LEU A 36 2.06 3.35 -9.94
C LEU A 36 1.62 2.60 -11.20
N LYS A 37 0.95 3.29 -12.10
CA LYS A 37 0.47 2.69 -13.35
C LYS A 37 1.61 2.17 -14.22
N PHE A 38 2.72 2.87 -14.26
CA PHE A 38 3.87 2.52 -15.08
C PHE A 38 4.92 1.70 -14.34
N SER A 39 4.71 1.41 -13.06
CA SER A 39 5.61 0.56 -12.29
C SER A 39 5.43 -0.90 -12.65
N HIS A 40 6.53 -1.61 -12.82
CA HIS A 40 6.53 -3.05 -13.09
C HIS A 40 6.48 -3.89 -11.81
N ARG A 41 6.55 -3.27 -10.64
CA ARG A 41 6.53 -3.98 -9.37
C ARG A 41 5.14 -4.50 -9.05
N ARG A 42 5.08 -5.73 -8.56
CA ARG A 42 3.81 -6.38 -8.22
C ARG A 42 3.01 -5.61 -7.17
N ALA A 43 3.68 -5.05 -6.18
CA ALA A 43 3.04 -4.29 -5.11
C ALA A 43 2.37 -3.00 -5.61
N ALA A 44 2.83 -2.46 -6.73
CA ALA A 44 2.29 -1.20 -7.27
C ALA A 44 0.80 -1.29 -7.60
N ARG A 45 0.33 -2.44 -8.07
CA ARG A 45 -1.08 -2.64 -8.41
C ARG A 45 -1.97 -2.56 -7.17
N ILE A 46 -1.52 -3.16 -6.07
CA ILE A 46 -2.25 -3.16 -4.81
C ILE A 46 -2.25 -1.77 -4.19
N ILE A 47 -1.10 -1.10 -4.21
CA ILE A 47 -0.96 0.26 -3.70
C ILE A 47 -1.83 1.22 -4.52
N GLN A 48 -1.91 1.04 -5.84
CA GLN A 48 -2.79 1.83 -6.70
C GLN A 48 -4.25 1.70 -6.27
N LYS A 49 -4.71 0.50 -5.96
CA LYS A 49 -6.07 0.27 -5.47
C LYS A 49 -6.33 0.96 -4.13
N VAL A 50 -5.36 0.92 -3.22
CA VAL A 50 -5.47 1.59 -1.92
C VAL A 50 -5.55 3.11 -2.14
N LEU A 51 -4.73 3.65 -3.01
CA LEU A 51 -4.74 5.08 -3.32
C LEU A 51 -6.07 5.51 -3.95
N LEU A 52 -6.61 4.73 -4.89
CA LEU A 52 -7.91 5.02 -5.49
C LEU A 52 -9.01 4.99 -4.42
N SER A 53 -8.94 4.07 -3.49
CA SER A 53 -9.88 4.00 -2.37
C SER A 53 -9.79 5.23 -1.48
N ALA A 54 -8.58 5.70 -1.18
CA ALA A 54 -8.38 6.92 -0.39
C ALA A 54 -8.94 8.15 -1.11
N ILE A 55 -8.72 8.24 -2.42
CA ILE A 55 -9.28 9.33 -3.25
C ILE A 55 -10.81 9.30 -3.22
N ALA A 56 -11.41 8.14 -3.37
CA ALA A 56 -12.86 7.99 -3.32
C ALA A 56 -13.41 8.40 -1.96
N ASN A 57 -12.73 8.02 -0.88
CA ASN A 57 -13.12 8.42 0.47
C ASN A 57 -13.04 9.95 0.64
N ALA A 58 -12.03 10.58 0.07
CA ALA A 58 -11.89 12.04 0.11
C ALA A 58 -13.02 12.73 -0.65
N GLU A 59 -13.39 12.23 -1.82
CA GLU A 59 -14.48 12.77 -2.62
C GLU A 59 -15.83 12.66 -1.92
N GLN A 60 -16.04 11.58 -1.13
CA GLN A 60 -17.25 11.44 -0.34
C GLN A 60 -17.30 12.41 0.83
N LYS A 61 -16.17 12.73 1.42
CA LYS A 61 -16.10 13.69 2.54
C LYS A 61 -16.30 15.13 2.07
N SER A 62 -15.85 15.46 0.88
CA SER A 62 -15.97 16.80 0.33
C SER A 62 -16.22 16.73 -1.18
N THR A 63 -17.37 17.24 -1.62
CA THR A 63 -17.76 17.25 -3.04
C THR A 63 -16.97 18.27 -3.85
N THR A 64 -16.28 19.21 -3.19
CA THR A 64 -15.50 20.24 -3.86
C THR A 64 -14.06 19.84 -4.12
N VAL A 65 -13.61 18.74 -3.55
CA VAL A 65 -12.23 18.26 -3.69
C VAL A 65 -12.11 17.42 -4.95
N THR A 66 -11.10 17.72 -5.78
CA THR A 66 -10.74 16.92 -6.95
C THR A 66 -9.46 16.17 -6.70
N MET A 67 -9.17 15.18 -7.53
CA MET A 67 -7.92 14.41 -7.42
C MET A 67 -6.69 15.30 -7.53
N GLU A 68 -6.77 16.38 -8.31
CA GLU A 68 -5.66 17.33 -8.50
C GLU A 68 -5.30 18.07 -7.21
N ASP A 69 -6.27 18.25 -6.32
CA ASP A 69 -6.08 18.97 -5.06
C ASP A 69 -5.52 18.09 -3.95
N LEU A 70 -5.50 16.79 -4.15
CA LEU A 70 -5.10 15.85 -3.12
C LEU A 70 -3.61 15.55 -3.16
N VAL A 71 -2.99 15.53 -1.99
CA VAL A 71 -1.57 15.18 -1.79
C VAL A 71 -1.50 14.01 -0.83
N ILE A 72 -0.61 13.08 -1.08
CA ILE A 72 -0.37 11.96 -0.17
C ILE A 72 0.41 12.49 1.03
N SER A 73 -0.28 12.69 2.14
CA SER A 73 0.32 13.21 3.36
C SER A 73 1.04 12.14 4.16
N GLU A 74 0.57 10.91 4.06
CA GLU A 74 1.16 9.79 4.79
C GLU A 74 0.94 8.50 4.01
N ALA A 75 1.96 7.69 3.93
CA ALA A 75 1.88 6.37 3.30
C ALA A 75 2.76 5.42 4.10
N GLN A 76 2.18 4.32 4.58
CA GLN A 76 2.86 3.37 5.45
C GLN A 76 2.63 1.95 5.00
N VAL A 77 3.64 1.11 5.19
CA VAL A 77 3.52 -0.33 5.02
C VAL A 77 3.99 -0.97 6.33
N ASN A 78 3.07 -1.64 7.00
CA ASN A 78 3.35 -2.31 8.26
C ASN A 78 3.37 -3.82 8.07
N ILE A 79 4.13 -4.49 8.93
CA ILE A 79 4.23 -5.96 8.88
C ILE A 79 2.95 -6.56 9.42
N GLY A 80 2.33 -7.46 8.63
CA GLY A 80 1.17 -8.20 9.06
C GLY A 80 1.55 -9.48 9.81
N PRO A 81 0.58 -10.16 10.43
CA PRO A 81 0.84 -11.40 11.16
C PRO A 81 1.27 -12.52 10.23
N THR A 82 2.24 -13.33 10.67
CA THR A 82 2.75 -14.47 9.90
C THR A 82 2.48 -15.80 10.62
N LYS A 83 1.83 -15.76 11.77
CA LYS A 83 1.69 -16.90 12.69
C LYS A 83 1.08 -18.14 12.07
N SER A 84 0.12 -18.00 11.17
CA SER A 84 -0.57 -19.09 10.49
C SER A 84 -0.19 -19.23 9.02
N ARG A 85 0.77 -18.46 8.56
CA ARG A 85 1.15 -18.41 7.15
C ARG A 85 2.59 -18.84 6.96
N PHE A 86 2.78 -20.13 6.96
CA PHE A 86 4.08 -20.72 6.67
C PHE A 86 3.90 -21.95 5.78
N ARG A 87 4.95 -22.29 5.06
CA ARG A 87 5.06 -23.52 4.29
C ARG A 87 6.18 -24.36 4.85
N MET A 88 5.97 -25.68 4.80
CA MET A 88 7.03 -26.63 5.09
C MET A 88 7.73 -26.98 3.78
N ARG A 89 9.04 -26.86 3.77
CA ARG A 89 9.87 -27.31 2.64
C ARG A 89 10.66 -28.53 3.05
N PRO A 90 10.81 -29.54 2.16
CA PRO A 90 11.69 -30.67 2.48
C PRO A 90 13.13 -30.17 2.61
N ALA A 91 13.81 -30.74 3.59
CA ALA A 91 15.20 -30.43 3.85
C ALA A 91 16.01 -31.73 3.79
N PRO A 92 17.36 -31.68 3.61
CA PRO A 92 18.20 -32.87 3.64
C PRO A 92 18.03 -33.67 4.95
N MET A 93 18.19 -34.98 4.86
CA MET A 93 18.16 -35.89 6.00
C MET A 93 16.82 -35.96 6.75
N GLY A 94 15.71 -35.84 6.02
CA GLY A 94 14.37 -36.00 6.59
C GLY A 94 13.87 -34.81 7.41
N ARG A 95 14.61 -33.71 7.45
CA ARG A 95 14.19 -32.49 8.15
C ARG A 95 13.25 -31.67 7.26
N ALA A 96 12.56 -30.71 7.88
CA ALA A 96 11.69 -29.79 7.16
C ALA A 96 11.98 -28.37 7.59
N PHE A 97 11.98 -27.43 6.63
CA PHE A 97 12.10 -26.01 6.90
C PHE A 97 10.75 -25.34 6.87
N ARG A 98 10.53 -24.40 7.81
CA ARG A 98 9.36 -23.52 7.78
C ARG A 98 9.68 -22.31 6.92
N GLU A 99 8.87 -22.08 5.91
CA GLU A 99 8.95 -20.90 5.06
C GLU A 99 7.81 -19.95 5.45
N ARG A 100 8.17 -18.78 5.98
CA ARG A 100 7.16 -17.77 6.37
C ARG A 100 6.67 -17.04 5.14
N ARG A 101 5.36 -16.97 4.99
CA ARG A 101 4.72 -16.12 3.98
C ARG A 101 4.36 -14.80 4.62
N ARG A 102 5.04 -13.76 4.19
CA ARG A 102 4.86 -12.42 4.76
C ARG A 102 3.59 -11.77 4.25
N GLN A 103 2.99 -10.97 5.10
CA GLN A 103 1.84 -10.13 4.79
C GLN A 103 2.14 -8.71 5.17
N SER A 104 1.44 -7.78 4.52
CA SER A 104 1.61 -6.35 4.77
C SER A 104 0.26 -5.69 5.01
N HIS A 105 0.27 -4.63 5.81
CA HIS A 105 -0.86 -3.72 5.94
C HIS A 105 -0.43 -2.40 5.32
N ILE A 106 -1.16 -1.95 4.29
CA ILE A 106 -0.84 -0.73 3.56
C ILE A 106 -1.86 0.34 3.92
N THR A 107 -1.37 1.50 4.36
CA THR A 107 -2.20 2.63 4.73
C THR A 107 -1.76 3.85 3.95
N ILE A 108 -2.72 4.53 3.30
CA ILE A 108 -2.48 5.78 2.59
C ILE A 108 -3.45 6.82 3.09
N ARG A 109 -2.91 7.98 3.47
CA ARG A 109 -3.69 9.14 3.87
C ARG A 109 -3.48 10.25 2.85
N VAL A 110 -4.57 10.82 2.38
CA VAL A 110 -4.53 11.95 1.46
C VAL A 110 -5.15 13.17 2.13
N SER A 111 -4.67 14.35 1.78
CA SER A 111 -5.20 15.61 2.27
C SER A 111 -5.30 16.60 1.11
N ASP A 112 -6.18 17.59 1.25
CA ASP A 112 -6.38 18.59 0.20
C ASP A 112 -5.39 19.75 0.27
N ASN A 113 -4.52 19.76 1.25
CA ASN A 113 -3.47 20.77 1.39
C ASN A 113 -4.00 22.21 1.51
N LYS A 114 -5.29 22.38 1.73
CA LYS A 114 -5.89 23.69 1.96
C LYS A 114 -6.05 23.90 3.46
N GLU A 115 -5.39 24.92 3.94
CA GLU A 115 -5.49 25.33 5.32
C GLU A 115 -6.78 26.08 5.58
#